data_5c9872396921c18d1eec8548aea70f04
#
_entry.id   5c9872396921c18d1eec8548aea70f04
#
_cell.length_a   1.000
_cell.length_b   1.000
_cell.length_c   1.000
_cell.angle_alpha   90.00
_cell.angle_beta   90.00
_cell.angle_gamma   90.00
#
_symmetry.space_group_name_H-M   'P 1'
#
loop_
_entity.id
_entity.type
_entity.pdbx_description
1 polymer ?
#
loop_
_entity_poly.entity_id
_entity_poly.type
_entity_poly.pdbx_seq_one_letter_code
_entity_poly.pdbx_strand_id
1 'polypeptide(L)'
;MSDKSISSLSRMLSVLDLFTDTHAIWSAEAIAQALDVSVPTSYRYVKLLADAGLLQRSAESQFSLGPRIITLDHFMRVSDPVLQHAIAFMQELVEKTGFDCVLTGLYGNQVIDTHREYSSNPAELHYGRGRPRPLFLGGAPKVMLANLAPHALHKLFDQQTAEIAQAGLSSEWAEFRKYYSAIRKTGYYYSNGELEPHLAALAAVVQKADGSVLGALSLVAPVKRMAVIDLPKMAELVMRAARDISARVS
;
A
#
# COMPACT_ATOMS: atom_id res chain seq x y z
N MET A 1 9.07 -26.75 -15.38
CA MET A 1 8.28 -25.59 -14.87
C MET A 1 6.87 -25.79 -15.39
N SER A 2 5.94 -26.11 -14.51
CA SER A 2 4.54 -26.39 -14.87
C SER A 2 3.87 -25.08 -15.25
N ASP A 3 3.52 -24.97 -16.51
CA ASP A 3 2.63 -23.92 -17.05
C ASP A 3 1.24 -24.11 -16.40
N LYS A 4 1.00 -23.46 -15.26
CA LYS A 4 -0.34 -23.43 -14.67
C LYS A 4 -1.20 -22.62 -15.62
N SER A 5 -1.95 -23.31 -16.48
CA SER A 5 -2.95 -22.65 -17.31
C SER A 5 -3.85 -21.79 -16.43
N ILE A 6 -3.73 -20.48 -16.57
CA ILE A 6 -4.57 -19.52 -15.84
C ILE A 6 -6.03 -19.86 -16.14
N SER A 7 -6.82 -20.13 -15.11
CA SER A 7 -8.23 -20.52 -15.28
C SER A 7 -9.01 -19.38 -15.97
N SER A 8 -10.10 -19.72 -16.67
CA SER A 8 -10.99 -18.73 -17.28
C SER A 8 -11.53 -17.72 -16.25
N LEU A 9 -11.76 -18.17 -15.00
CA LEU A 9 -12.20 -17.31 -13.90
C LEU A 9 -11.10 -16.31 -13.48
N SER A 10 -9.85 -16.78 -13.35
CA SER A 10 -8.72 -15.90 -13.05
C SER A 10 -8.51 -14.85 -14.13
N ARG A 11 -8.59 -15.23 -15.42
CA ARG A 11 -8.51 -14.28 -16.54
C ARG A 11 -9.65 -13.26 -16.53
N MET A 12 -10.86 -13.68 -16.18
CA MET A 12 -11.98 -12.74 -16.03
C MET A 12 -11.71 -11.70 -14.93
N LEU A 13 -11.17 -12.13 -13.79
CA LEU A 13 -10.81 -11.19 -12.71
C LEU A 13 -9.65 -10.27 -13.10
N SER A 14 -8.67 -10.73 -13.89
CA SER A 14 -7.58 -9.89 -14.39
C SER A 14 -8.05 -8.75 -15.30
N VAL A 15 -9.30 -8.75 -15.78
CA VAL A 15 -9.89 -7.57 -16.43
C VAL A 15 -9.86 -6.35 -15.51
N LEU A 16 -10.07 -6.54 -14.20
CA LEU A 16 -10.08 -5.44 -13.23
C LEU A 16 -8.68 -4.82 -13.05
N ASP A 17 -7.62 -5.59 -13.26
CA ASP A 17 -6.23 -5.14 -13.13
C ASP A 17 -5.80 -4.22 -14.30
N LEU A 18 -6.56 -4.18 -15.37
CA LEU A 18 -6.31 -3.31 -16.53
C LEU A 18 -6.65 -1.83 -16.25
N PHE A 19 -7.54 -1.57 -15.28
CA PHE A 19 -7.97 -0.22 -14.94
C PHE A 19 -6.92 0.46 -14.07
N THR A 20 -6.31 1.51 -14.61
CA THR A 20 -5.26 2.28 -13.95
C THR A 20 -5.56 3.77 -14.03
N ASP A 21 -4.79 4.60 -13.34
CA ASP A 21 -4.90 6.06 -13.42
C ASP A 21 -4.75 6.61 -14.83
N THR A 22 -3.95 5.93 -15.67
CA THR A 22 -3.68 6.34 -17.06
C THR A 22 -4.66 5.70 -18.05
N HIS A 23 -5.32 4.61 -17.66
CA HIS A 23 -6.26 3.86 -18.49
C HIS A 23 -7.52 3.49 -17.69
N ALA A 24 -8.37 4.49 -17.48
CA ALA A 24 -9.59 4.33 -16.68
C ALA A 24 -10.79 3.76 -17.50
N ILE A 25 -10.65 3.67 -18.81
CA ILE A 25 -11.73 3.27 -19.72
C ILE A 25 -11.18 2.28 -20.76
N TRP A 26 -11.90 1.18 -20.98
CA TRP A 26 -11.51 0.10 -21.88
C TRP A 26 -12.66 -0.35 -22.77
N SER A 27 -12.37 -0.69 -24.05
CA SER A 27 -13.31 -1.43 -24.91
C SER A 27 -13.12 -2.95 -24.73
N ALA A 28 -14.13 -3.74 -25.08
CA ALA A 28 -14.01 -5.19 -25.04
C ALA A 28 -12.92 -5.72 -25.97
N GLU A 29 -12.69 -5.08 -27.11
CA GLU A 29 -11.64 -5.42 -28.08
C GLU A 29 -10.24 -5.14 -27.49
N ALA A 30 -10.04 -3.99 -26.83
CA ALA A 30 -8.78 -3.66 -26.19
C ALA A 30 -8.46 -4.61 -25.02
N ILE A 31 -9.49 -4.98 -24.23
CA ILE A 31 -9.36 -6.01 -23.19
C ILE A 31 -8.98 -7.37 -23.80
N ALA A 32 -9.60 -7.76 -24.92
CA ALA A 32 -9.27 -9.00 -25.61
C ALA A 32 -7.79 -9.05 -26.00
N GLN A 33 -7.28 -7.97 -26.56
CA GLN A 33 -5.88 -7.83 -26.93
C GLN A 33 -4.95 -7.86 -25.71
N ALA A 34 -5.28 -7.11 -24.65
CA ALA A 34 -4.45 -7.02 -23.44
C ALA A 34 -4.33 -8.36 -22.67
N LEU A 35 -5.40 -9.19 -22.70
CA LEU A 35 -5.42 -10.48 -21.98
C LEU A 35 -5.14 -11.69 -22.89
N ASP A 36 -4.85 -11.46 -24.16
CA ASP A 36 -4.64 -12.52 -25.18
C ASP A 36 -5.80 -13.53 -25.19
N VAL A 37 -7.03 -13.00 -25.34
CA VAL A 37 -8.25 -13.81 -25.46
C VAL A 37 -9.04 -13.43 -26.72
N SER A 38 -9.95 -14.30 -27.16
CA SER A 38 -10.84 -13.96 -28.27
C SER A 38 -11.82 -12.83 -27.89
N VAL A 39 -12.18 -11.99 -28.86
CA VAL A 39 -13.15 -10.90 -28.65
C VAL A 39 -14.49 -11.40 -28.07
N PRO A 40 -15.08 -12.51 -28.52
CA PRO A 40 -16.28 -13.07 -27.86
C PRO A 40 -16.07 -13.45 -26.40
N THR A 41 -14.86 -13.93 -26.04
CA THR A 41 -14.52 -14.26 -24.65
C THR A 41 -14.43 -12.99 -23.80
N SER A 42 -13.81 -11.93 -24.29
CA SER A 42 -13.76 -10.63 -23.63
C SER A 42 -15.15 -10.06 -23.39
N TYR A 43 -16.02 -10.06 -24.39
CA TYR A 43 -17.41 -9.61 -24.23
C TYR A 43 -18.14 -10.38 -23.14
N ARG A 44 -17.93 -11.70 -23.03
CA ARG A 44 -18.51 -12.52 -21.96
C ARG A 44 -17.98 -12.11 -20.58
N TYR A 45 -16.67 -11.87 -20.45
CA TYR A 45 -16.07 -11.40 -19.19
C TYR A 45 -16.62 -10.04 -18.76
N VAL A 46 -16.60 -9.07 -19.65
CA VAL A 46 -17.10 -7.72 -19.40
C VAL A 46 -18.59 -7.74 -19.03
N LYS A 47 -19.40 -8.55 -19.73
CA LYS A 47 -20.82 -8.69 -19.39
C LYS A 47 -21.01 -9.22 -17.98
N LEU A 48 -20.31 -10.30 -17.59
CA LEU A 48 -20.43 -10.87 -16.25
C LEU A 48 -19.97 -9.89 -15.14
N LEU A 49 -18.90 -9.15 -15.39
CA LEU A 49 -18.42 -8.13 -14.45
C LEU A 49 -19.38 -6.93 -14.37
N ALA A 50 -19.99 -6.55 -15.49
CA ALA A 50 -21.00 -5.48 -15.51
C ALA A 50 -22.29 -5.91 -14.81
N ASP A 51 -22.78 -7.12 -15.07
CA ASP A 51 -23.94 -7.70 -14.39
C ASP A 51 -23.70 -7.80 -12.87
N ALA A 52 -22.45 -8.03 -12.46
CA ALA A 52 -22.04 -8.00 -11.06
C ALA A 52 -21.85 -6.58 -10.48
N GLY A 53 -21.95 -5.52 -11.30
CA GLY A 53 -21.74 -4.13 -10.91
C GLY A 53 -20.25 -3.75 -10.68
N LEU A 54 -19.31 -4.64 -11.00
CA LEU A 54 -17.86 -4.38 -10.90
C LEU A 54 -17.35 -3.53 -12.06
N LEU A 55 -18.01 -3.62 -13.22
CA LEU A 55 -17.85 -2.70 -14.35
C LEU A 55 -19.16 -1.97 -14.59
N GLN A 56 -19.08 -0.84 -15.27
CA GLN A 56 -20.22 -0.14 -15.83
C GLN A 56 -19.92 0.26 -17.27
N ARG A 57 -20.99 0.28 -18.07
CA ARG A 57 -20.91 0.73 -19.46
C ARG A 57 -20.91 2.26 -19.47
N SER A 58 -19.91 2.84 -20.11
CA SER A 58 -19.87 4.26 -20.48
C SER A 58 -20.38 4.43 -21.92
N ALA A 59 -20.37 5.64 -22.46
CA ALA A 59 -20.74 5.89 -23.85
C ALA A 59 -19.87 5.04 -24.80
N GLU A 60 -20.36 4.75 -26.01
CA GLU A 60 -19.61 4.15 -27.13
C GLU A 60 -19.05 2.73 -26.89
N SER A 61 -19.77 1.89 -26.15
CA SER A 61 -19.34 0.48 -25.91
C SER A 61 -18.04 0.34 -25.10
N GLN A 62 -17.69 1.35 -24.32
CA GLN A 62 -16.57 1.34 -23.40
C GLN A 62 -17.03 1.01 -21.98
N PHE A 63 -16.08 0.59 -21.15
CA PHE A 63 -16.32 0.15 -19.78
C PHE A 63 -15.36 0.85 -18.84
N SER A 64 -15.87 1.23 -17.66
CA SER A 64 -15.10 1.72 -16.52
C SER A 64 -15.40 0.88 -15.29
N LEU A 65 -14.67 1.09 -14.18
CA LEU A 65 -15.01 0.47 -12.90
C LEU A 65 -16.43 0.86 -12.48
N GLY A 66 -17.19 -0.12 -11.97
CA GLY A 66 -18.58 0.02 -11.60
C GLY A 66 -18.80 0.44 -10.14
N PRO A 67 -20.01 0.88 -9.79
CA PRO A 67 -20.33 1.45 -8.46
C PRO A 67 -20.21 0.44 -7.31
N ARG A 68 -20.23 -0.86 -7.61
CA ARG A 68 -20.01 -1.90 -6.59
C ARG A 68 -18.64 -1.79 -5.91
N ILE A 69 -17.63 -1.27 -6.63
CA ILE A 69 -16.29 -1.02 -6.05
C ILE A 69 -16.39 -0.03 -4.88
N ILE A 70 -17.18 1.06 -5.02
CA ILE A 70 -17.40 2.04 -3.95
C ILE A 70 -18.10 1.39 -2.74
N THR A 71 -19.10 0.54 -3.00
CA THR A 71 -19.82 -0.18 -1.94
C THR A 71 -18.88 -1.14 -1.17
N LEU A 72 -18.05 -1.88 -1.90
CA LEU A 72 -17.08 -2.80 -1.30
C LEU A 72 -16.00 -2.03 -0.50
N ASP A 73 -15.51 -0.92 -1.04
CA ASP A 73 -14.57 -0.04 -0.33
C ASP A 73 -15.18 0.49 0.98
N HIS A 74 -16.44 0.90 0.97
CA HIS A 74 -17.15 1.32 2.20
C HIS A 74 -17.17 0.21 3.25
N PHE A 75 -17.56 -1.01 2.86
CA PHE A 75 -17.57 -2.14 3.80
C PHE A 75 -16.18 -2.51 4.32
N MET A 76 -15.16 -2.50 3.47
CA MET A 76 -13.79 -2.69 3.90
C MET A 76 -13.38 -1.69 4.98
N ARG A 77 -13.68 -0.41 4.80
CA ARG A 77 -13.35 0.65 5.77
C ARG A 77 -14.09 0.49 7.10
N VAL A 78 -15.39 0.15 7.04
CA VAL A 78 -16.20 -0.04 8.25
C VAL A 78 -15.77 -1.26 9.05
N SER A 79 -15.29 -2.29 8.38
CA SER A 79 -14.85 -3.55 9.01
C SER A 79 -13.35 -3.61 9.32
N ASP A 80 -12.56 -2.59 8.94
CA ASP A 80 -11.12 -2.58 9.22
C ASP A 80 -10.84 -2.26 10.69
N PRO A 81 -10.41 -3.23 11.51
CA PRO A 81 -10.21 -3.02 12.94
C PRO A 81 -9.04 -2.05 13.21
N VAL A 82 -8.03 -2.00 12.34
CA VAL A 82 -6.91 -1.07 12.50
C VAL A 82 -7.38 0.35 12.29
N LEU A 83 -8.11 0.60 11.20
CA LEU A 83 -8.62 1.92 10.87
C LEU A 83 -9.55 2.47 11.96
N GLN A 84 -10.48 1.63 12.48
CA GLN A 84 -11.43 2.04 13.52
C GLN A 84 -10.73 2.58 14.78
N HIS A 85 -9.59 2.02 15.13
CA HIS A 85 -8.82 2.46 16.29
C HIS A 85 -7.76 3.52 15.95
N ALA A 86 -7.32 3.61 14.70
CA ALA A 86 -6.23 4.50 14.29
C ALA A 86 -6.67 5.97 14.13
N ILE A 87 -7.88 6.23 13.67
CA ILE A 87 -8.33 7.58 13.28
C ILE A 87 -8.08 8.62 14.37
N ALA A 88 -8.48 8.37 15.61
CA ALA A 88 -8.31 9.32 16.70
C ALA A 88 -6.83 9.65 16.98
N PHE A 89 -5.95 8.64 16.94
CA PHE A 89 -4.50 8.83 17.11
C PHE A 89 -3.87 9.56 15.92
N MET A 90 -4.36 9.30 14.71
CA MET A 90 -3.88 9.99 13.52
C MET A 90 -4.24 11.47 13.55
N GLN A 91 -5.47 11.81 13.94
CA GLN A 91 -5.92 13.18 14.13
C GLN A 91 -5.08 13.91 15.19
N GLU A 92 -4.87 13.27 16.35
CA GLU A 92 -4.02 13.81 17.40
C GLU A 92 -2.58 14.07 16.93
N LEU A 93 -2.01 13.14 16.13
CA LEU A 93 -0.68 13.33 15.54
C LEU A 93 -0.66 14.51 14.56
N VAL A 94 -1.67 14.65 13.70
CA VAL A 94 -1.79 15.77 12.78
C VAL A 94 -1.86 17.10 13.53
N GLU A 95 -2.69 17.18 14.57
CA GLU A 95 -2.81 18.38 15.42
C GLU A 95 -1.49 18.76 16.10
N LYS A 96 -0.79 17.78 16.66
CA LYS A 96 0.48 18.00 17.39
C LYS A 96 1.66 18.34 16.47
N THR A 97 1.67 17.82 15.26
CA THR A 97 2.85 17.91 14.38
C THR A 97 2.67 18.86 13.21
N GLY A 98 1.43 19.10 12.80
CA GLY A 98 1.10 19.83 11.57
C GLY A 98 1.52 19.08 10.29
N PHE A 99 1.79 17.77 10.37
CA PHE A 99 2.12 16.90 9.25
C PHE A 99 0.97 15.96 8.93
N ASP A 100 0.88 15.51 7.69
CA ASP A 100 -0.10 14.50 7.33
C ASP A 100 0.25 13.17 7.98
N CYS A 101 -0.79 12.44 8.38
CA CYS A 101 -0.63 11.11 8.95
C CYS A 101 -1.25 10.07 8.02
N VAL A 102 -0.48 9.06 7.66
CA VAL A 102 -0.88 8.00 6.70
C VAL A 102 -0.85 6.65 7.38
N LEU A 103 -1.93 5.90 7.24
CA LEU A 103 -2.02 4.49 7.59
C LEU A 103 -1.82 3.65 6.34
N THR A 104 -0.87 2.72 6.39
CA THR A 104 -0.47 1.87 5.26
C THR A 104 -0.61 0.42 5.67
N GLY A 105 -1.20 -0.42 4.81
CA GLY A 105 -1.32 -1.87 4.99
C GLY A 105 -0.42 -2.67 4.06
N LEU A 106 -0.13 -3.91 4.45
CA LEU A 106 0.59 -4.90 3.65
C LEU A 106 -0.37 -6.04 3.27
N TYR A 107 -0.68 -6.17 2.00
CA TYR A 107 -1.62 -7.16 1.45
C TYR A 107 -0.88 -8.09 0.47
N GLY A 108 -0.46 -9.25 0.95
CA GLY A 108 0.47 -10.11 0.20
C GLY A 108 1.80 -9.39 -0.04
N ASN A 109 2.12 -9.12 -1.30
CA ASN A 109 3.33 -8.36 -1.70
C ASN A 109 3.01 -6.91 -2.08
N GLN A 110 1.81 -6.42 -1.81
CA GLN A 110 1.41 -5.05 -2.13
C GLN A 110 1.32 -4.19 -0.89
N VAL A 111 1.93 -3.02 -0.96
CA VAL A 111 1.82 -1.97 0.05
C VAL A 111 0.82 -0.94 -0.44
N ILE A 112 -0.22 -0.69 0.34
CA ILE A 112 -1.32 0.21 -0.04
C ILE A 112 -1.65 1.14 1.12
N ASP A 113 -1.73 2.45 0.84
CA ASP A 113 -2.25 3.41 1.81
C ASP A 113 -3.75 3.22 1.97
N THR A 114 -4.19 2.95 3.20
CA THR A 114 -5.60 2.66 3.50
C THR A 114 -6.35 3.88 4.01
N HIS A 115 -5.64 4.80 4.68
CA HIS A 115 -6.24 6.04 5.18
C HIS A 115 -5.18 7.15 5.32
N ARG A 116 -5.64 8.41 5.24
CA ARG A 116 -4.83 9.61 5.46
C ARG A 116 -5.65 10.65 6.21
N GLU A 117 -5.06 11.19 7.27
CA GLU A 117 -5.50 12.41 7.92
C GLU A 117 -4.64 13.58 7.43
N TYR A 118 -5.30 14.67 7.07
CA TYR A 118 -4.67 15.80 6.39
C TYR A 118 -4.33 16.90 7.39
N SER A 119 -3.14 17.45 7.27
CA SER A 119 -2.76 18.68 7.97
C SER A 119 -3.40 19.91 7.30
N SER A 120 -3.30 21.08 7.94
CA SER A 120 -3.74 22.36 7.37
C SER A 120 -2.97 22.77 6.10
N ASN A 121 -1.78 22.22 5.91
CA ASN A 121 -0.96 22.39 4.70
C ASN A 121 -0.49 21.01 4.21
N PRO A 122 -1.38 20.26 3.54
CA PRO A 122 -1.14 18.87 3.19
C PRO A 122 -0.03 18.74 2.14
N ALA A 123 0.74 17.67 2.25
CA ALA A 123 1.73 17.31 1.26
C ALA A 123 1.05 16.79 -0.03
N GLU A 124 1.59 17.12 -1.18
CA GLU A 124 1.18 16.51 -2.44
C GLU A 124 1.78 15.10 -2.51
N LEU A 125 0.94 14.07 -2.38
CA LEU A 125 1.33 12.67 -2.51
C LEU A 125 0.90 12.15 -3.88
N HIS A 126 1.85 11.62 -4.63
CA HIS A 126 1.56 10.87 -5.85
C HIS A 126 0.91 9.52 -5.52
N TYR A 127 1.41 8.85 -4.49
CA TYR A 127 0.81 7.64 -3.93
C TYR A 127 -0.21 8.04 -2.87
N GLY A 128 -1.44 7.67 -3.08
CA GLY A 128 -2.56 7.90 -2.16
C GLY A 128 -3.33 6.61 -1.93
N ARG A 129 -4.48 6.74 -1.27
CA ARG A 129 -5.35 5.60 -0.98
C ARG A 129 -5.65 4.76 -2.24
N GLY A 130 -5.49 3.44 -2.12
CA GLY A 130 -5.78 2.46 -3.17
C GLY A 130 -4.71 2.32 -4.24
N ARG A 131 -3.66 3.15 -4.22
CA ARG A 131 -2.53 3.02 -5.15
C ARG A 131 -1.44 2.13 -4.57
N PRO A 132 -1.13 0.98 -5.19
CA PRO A 132 0.02 0.17 -4.78
C PRO A 132 1.31 0.98 -4.88
N ARG A 133 2.18 0.82 -3.89
CA ARG A 133 3.48 1.50 -3.84
C ARG A 133 4.62 0.49 -3.80
N PRO A 134 5.83 0.88 -4.21
CA PRO A 134 7.00 0.01 -4.19
C PRO A 134 7.21 -0.61 -2.81
N LEU A 135 7.51 -1.91 -2.78
CA LEU A 135 7.61 -2.69 -1.55
C LEU A 135 8.85 -2.32 -0.70
N PHE A 136 9.92 -1.83 -1.33
CA PHE A 136 11.21 -1.59 -0.66
C PHE A 136 11.58 -0.11 -0.53
N LEU A 137 10.70 0.82 -0.91
CA LEU A 137 10.95 2.26 -0.86
C LEU A 137 10.01 2.98 0.11
N GLY A 138 10.56 3.93 0.86
CA GLY A 138 9.81 4.76 1.79
C GLY A 138 9.69 4.18 3.21
N GLY A 139 9.15 4.97 4.14
CA GLY A 139 9.13 4.67 5.56
C GLY A 139 8.25 3.47 5.93
N ALA A 140 6.97 3.49 5.51
CA ALA A 140 6.00 2.47 5.87
C ALA A 140 6.39 1.04 5.42
N PRO A 141 6.78 0.81 4.14
CA PRO A 141 7.19 -0.52 3.72
C PRO A 141 8.37 -1.05 4.54
N LYS A 142 9.38 -0.21 4.77
CA LYS A 142 10.60 -0.63 5.46
C LYS A 142 10.37 -1.02 6.91
N VAL A 143 9.53 -0.30 7.66
CA VAL A 143 9.21 -0.71 9.04
C VAL A 143 8.34 -1.96 9.09
N MET A 144 7.43 -2.15 8.12
CA MET A 144 6.64 -3.37 8.02
C MET A 144 7.52 -4.58 7.72
N LEU A 145 8.37 -4.50 6.70
CA LEU A 145 9.30 -5.59 6.32
C LEU A 145 10.28 -5.92 7.45
N ALA A 146 10.78 -4.92 8.17
CA ALA A 146 11.67 -5.11 9.31
C ALA A 146 11.04 -5.95 10.44
N ASN A 147 9.70 -5.95 10.53
CA ASN A 147 8.95 -6.64 11.57
C ASN A 147 8.27 -7.94 11.08
N LEU A 148 8.45 -8.32 9.84
CA LEU A 148 8.01 -9.63 9.36
C LEU A 148 8.75 -10.77 10.05
N ALA A 149 8.12 -11.93 10.12
CA ALA A 149 8.77 -13.16 10.52
C ALA A 149 9.95 -13.47 9.58
N PRO A 150 11.09 -13.99 10.09
CA PRO A 150 12.30 -14.19 9.29
C PRO A 150 12.08 -14.98 8.00
N HIS A 151 11.23 -16.02 8.05
CA HIS A 151 10.92 -16.84 6.89
C HIS A 151 10.10 -16.06 5.83
N ALA A 152 9.21 -15.14 6.24
CA ALA A 152 8.44 -14.33 5.32
C ALA A 152 9.33 -13.26 4.64
N LEU A 153 10.23 -12.63 5.38
CA LEU A 153 11.19 -11.70 4.82
C LEU A 153 12.15 -12.39 3.84
N HIS A 154 12.61 -13.62 4.15
CA HIS A 154 13.46 -14.39 3.25
C HIS A 154 12.74 -14.78 1.96
N LYS A 155 11.48 -15.20 2.07
CA LYS A 155 10.64 -15.50 0.90
C LYS A 155 10.49 -14.30 -0.03
N LEU A 156 10.28 -13.10 0.52
CA LEU A 156 10.21 -11.86 -0.27
C LEU A 156 11.56 -11.55 -0.93
N PHE A 157 12.66 -11.74 -0.22
CA PHE A 157 14.01 -11.58 -0.76
C PHE A 157 14.23 -12.46 -1.99
N ASP A 158 13.86 -13.74 -1.93
CA ASP A 158 14.00 -14.67 -3.05
C ASP A 158 13.11 -14.35 -4.24
N GLN A 159 11.93 -13.79 -3.98
CA GLN A 159 10.92 -13.53 -5.02
C GLN A 159 11.04 -12.16 -5.68
N GLN A 160 11.68 -11.17 -5.03
CA GLN A 160 11.64 -9.76 -5.44
C GLN A 160 13.04 -9.20 -5.74
N THR A 161 13.95 -10.02 -6.25
CA THR A 161 15.36 -9.65 -6.48
C THR A 161 15.52 -8.40 -7.36
N ALA A 162 14.70 -8.24 -8.39
CA ALA A 162 14.73 -7.09 -9.27
C ALA A 162 14.32 -5.79 -8.55
N GLU A 163 13.25 -5.82 -7.76
CA GLU A 163 12.77 -4.66 -7.00
C GLU A 163 13.75 -4.29 -5.87
N ILE A 164 14.37 -5.28 -5.23
CA ILE A 164 15.42 -5.08 -4.23
C ILE A 164 16.60 -4.32 -4.83
N ALA A 165 17.06 -4.74 -6.01
CA ALA A 165 18.14 -4.06 -6.72
C ALA A 165 17.76 -2.63 -7.15
N GLN A 166 16.53 -2.42 -7.66
CA GLN A 166 16.01 -1.10 -8.01
C GLN A 166 15.93 -0.17 -6.78
N ALA A 167 15.63 -0.71 -5.61
CA ALA A 167 15.62 0.05 -4.35
C ALA A 167 17.02 0.33 -3.78
N GLY A 168 18.09 -0.08 -4.47
CA GLY A 168 19.47 0.08 -4.01
C GLY A 168 19.83 -0.75 -2.78
N LEU A 169 19.07 -1.82 -2.50
CA LEU A 169 19.32 -2.74 -1.40
C LEU A 169 20.25 -3.88 -1.86
N SER A 170 20.94 -4.48 -0.89
CA SER A 170 21.89 -5.57 -1.19
C SER A 170 21.18 -6.82 -1.71
N SER A 171 21.76 -7.44 -2.73
CA SER A 171 21.37 -8.77 -3.23
C SER A 171 21.92 -9.92 -2.37
N GLU A 172 22.71 -9.61 -1.33
CA GLU A 172 23.23 -10.59 -0.39
C GLU A 172 22.30 -10.67 0.83
N TRP A 173 21.76 -11.87 1.10
CA TRP A 173 20.81 -12.08 2.19
C TRP A 173 21.31 -11.60 3.56
N ALA A 174 22.59 -11.84 3.88
CA ALA A 174 23.16 -11.45 5.16
C ALA A 174 23.10 -9.93 5.39
N GLU A 175 23.45 -9.14 4.37
CA GLU A 175 23.42 -7.68 4.42
C GLU A 175 21.97 -7.14 4.38
N PHE A 176 21.11 -7.70 3.55
CA PHE A 176 19.70 -7.39 3.50
C PHE A 176 19.03 -7.62 4.87
N ARG A 177 19.24 -8.78 5.47
CA ARG A 177 18.74 -9.12 6.80
C ARG A 177 19.28 -8.17 7.88
N LYS A 178 20.56 -7.84 7.83
CA LYS A 178 21.21 -6.91 8.77
C LYS A 178 20.60 -5.52 8.68
N TYR A 179 20.34 -5.02 7.47
CA TYR A 179 19.66 -3.76 7.23
C TYR A 179 18.27 -3.70 7.91
N TYR A 180 17.42 -4.67 7.66
CA TYR A 180 16.09 -4.72 8.27
C TYR A 180 16.13 -4.98 9.78
N SER A 181 17.08 -5.76 10.26
CA SER A 181 17.29 -5.96 11.70
C SER A 181 17.66 -4.65 12.42
N ALA A 182 18.45 -3.79 11.80
CA ALA A 182 18.75 -2.47 12.34
C ALA A 182 17.49 -1.58 12.43
N ILE A 183 16.66 -1.56 11.40
CA ILE A 183 15.38 -0.83 11.41
C ILE A 183 14.48 -1.34 12.53
N ARG A 184 14.34 -2.67 12.66
CA ARG A 184 13.54 -3.28 13.74
C ARG A 184 14.03 -2.86 15.12
N LYS A 185 15.35 -2.83 15.35
CA LYS A 185 15.94 -2.42 16.62
C LYS A 185 15.69 -0.95 16.93
N THR A 186 15.69 -0.08 15.92
CA THR A 186 15.40 1.36 16.06
C THR A 186 13.91 1.60 16.38
N GLY A 187 13.00 0.76 15.86
CA GLY A 187 11.56 0.84 16.03
C GLY A 187 10.85 1.82 15.10
N TYR A 188 11.60 2.59 14.33
CA TYR A 188 11.08 3.51 13.32
C TYR A 188 12.02 3.57 12.11
N TYR A 189 11.54 4.15 11.03
CA TYR A 189 12.36 4.49 9.87
C TYR A 189 12.05 5.89 9.36
N TYR A 190 13.09 6.68 9.15
CA TYR A 190 13.03 7.98 8.51
C TYR A 190 13.46 7.85 7.06
N SER A 191 12.53 8.08 6.15
CA SER A 191 12.74 8.07 4.70
C SER A 191 12.84 9.51 4.22
N ASN A 192 13.87 9.82 3.46
CA ASN A 192 14.10 11.16 2.91
C ASN A 192 14.23 11.10 1.39
N GLY A 193 13.18 11.47 0.68
CA GLY A 193 13.17 11.51 -0.78
C GLY A 193 13.22 10.14 -1.49
N GLU A 194 13.02 9.03 -0.76
CA GLU A 194 13.18 7.68 -1.35
C GLU A 194 12.08 7.31 -2.33
N LEU A 195 10.84 7.65 -2.02
CA LEU A 195 9.69 7.34 -2.87
C LEU A 195 9.36 8.53 -3.78
N GLU A 196 9.28 9.70 -3.19
CA GLU A 196 9.05 10.96 -3.87
C GLU A 196 10.13 11.96 -3.43
N PRO A 197 10.97 12.47 -4.35
CA PRO A 197 12.17 13.26 -4.00
C PRO A 197 11.91 14.50 -3.13
N HIS A 198 10.69 15.05 -3.19
CA HIS A 198 10.30 16.23 -2.42
C HIS A 198 9.68 15.93 -1.06
N LEU A 199 9.44 14.65 -0.75
CA LEU A 199 8.78 14.20 0.48
C LEU A 199 9.70 13.40 1.39
N ALA A 200 9.50 13.57 2.68
CA ALA A 200 10.07 12.72 3.71
C ALA A 200 8.95 12.08 4.55
N ALA A 201 9.22 10.91 5.09
CA ALA A 201 8.29 10.18 5.91
C ALA A 201 8.99 9.58 7.14
N LEU A 202 8.32 9.65 8.28
CA LEU A 202 8.73 9.02 9.51
C LEU A 202 7.68 7.98 9.91
N ALA A 203 8.05 6.71 9.92
CA ALA A 203 7.13 5.59 10.06
C ALA A 203 7.45 4.69 11.24
N ALA A 204 6.40 4.13 11.87
CA ALA A 204 6.48 3.06 12.86
C ALA A 204 5.45 1.96 12.54
N VAL A 205 5.77 0.72 12.94
CA VAL A 205 4.93 -0.45 12.65
C VAL A 205 3.73 -0.51 13.60
N VAL A 206 2.58 -0.91 13.06
CA VAL A 206 1.40 -1.35 13.81
C VAL A 206 1.34 -2.88 13.71
N GLN A 207 1.29 -3.57 14.86
CA GLN A 207 1.37 -5.04 14.93
C GLN A 207 0.51 -5.59 16.07
N LYS A 208 0.11 -6.85 15.94
CA LYS A 208 -0.59 -7.57 17.03
C LYS A 208 0.36 -7.96 18.15
N ALA A 209 -0.20 -8.38 19.29
CA ALA A 209 0.56 -8.89 20.42
C ALA A 209 1.45 -10.11 20.08
N ASP A 210 1.05 -10.92 19.10
CA ASP A 210 1.82 -12.05 18.57
C ASP A 210 2.97 -11.63 17.63
N GLY A 211 3.12 -10.31 17.37
CA GLY A 211 4.12 -9.75 16.47
C GLY A 211 3.73 -9.76 14.99
N SER A 212 2.54 -10.21 14.63
CA SER A 212 2.08 -10.14 13.24
C SER A 212 1.85 -8.68 12.81
N VAL A 213 2.40 -8.32 11.66
CA VAL A 213 2.32 -6.95 11.11
C VAL A 213 0.91 -6.70 10.58
N LEU A 214 0.28 -5.63 11.06
CA LEU A 214 -1.03 -5.15 10.60
C LEU A 214 -0.88 -4.00 9.59
N GLY A 215 0.15 -3.19 9.74
CA GLY A 215 0.40 -2.03 8.92
C GLY A 215 1.50 -1.14 9.46
N ALA A 216 1.54 0.09 8.99
CA ALA A 216 2.44 1.14 9.49
C ALA A 216 1.71 2.47 9.58
N LEU A 217 2.08 3.24 10.59
CA LEU A 217 1.68 4.63 10.77
C LEU A 217 2.84 5.54 10.37
N SER A 218 2.58 6.54 9.53
CA SER A 218 3.61 7.44 9.02
C SER A 218 3.19 8.89 9.13
N LEU A 219 4.10 9.76 9.57
CA LEU A 219 4.02 11.20 9.32
C LEU A 219 4.70 11.52 8.00
N VAL A 220 4.05 12.32 7.16
CA VAL A 220 4.55 12.68 5.83
C VAL A 220 4.51 14.20 5.68
N ALA A 221 5.60 14.78 5.21
CA ALA A 221 5.70 16.20 4.91
C ALA A 221 6.79 16.47 3.86
N PRO A 222 6.83 17.69 3.27
CA PRO A 222 7.94 18.11 2.45
C PRO A 222 9.28 17.98 3.17
N VAL A 223 10.33 17.53 2.46
CA VAL A 223 11.69 17.34 3.00
C VAL A 223 12.15 18.56 3.79
N LYS A 224 11.92 19.78 3.27
CA LYS A 224 12.31 21.03 3.94
C LYS A 224 11.68 21.21 5.32
N ARG A 225 10.42 20.75 5.50
CA ARG A 225 9.74 20.83 6.80
C ARG A 225 10.23 19.74 7.75
N MET A 226 10.51 18.55 7.24
CA MET A 226 11.05 17.44 8.04
C MET A 226 12.53 17.67 8.44
N ALA A 227 13.30 18.44 7.70
CA ALA A 227 14.72 18.69 7.98
C ALA A 227 14.97 19.52 9.28
N VAL A 228 13.97 20.24 9.76
CA VAL A 228 14.10 21.15 10.93
C VAL A 228 13.43 20.60 12.20
N ILE A 229 12.92 19.37 12.17
CA ILE A 229 12.28 18.75 13.35
C ILE A 229 13.30 18.16 14.33
N ASP A 230 12.89 18.03 15.57
CA ASP A 230 13.53 17.14 16.53
C ASP A 230 13.13 15.69 16.20
N LEU A 231 13.96 15.02 15.40
CA LEU A 231 13.66 13.66 14.90
C LEU A 231 13.42 12.64 16.03
N PRO A 232 14.24 12.55 17.09
CA PRO A 232 13.99 11.65 18.21
C PRO A 232 12.63 11.87 18.89
N LYS A 233 12.27 13.13 19.15
CA LYS A 233 10.98 13.49 19.75
C LYS A 233 9.81 13.14 18.85
N MET A 234 9.94 13.39 17.55
CA MET A 234 8.92 13.08 16.57
C MET A 234 8.75 11.57 16.41
N ALA A 235 9.85 10.82 16.38
CA ALA A 235 9.85 9.36 16.32
C ALA A 235 9.13 8.75 17.54
N GLU A 236 9.36 9.28 18.75
CA GLU A 236 8.66 8.81 19.94
C GLU A 236 7.15 9.03 19.86
N LEU A 237 6.68 10.15 19.29
CA LEU A 237 5.24 10.40 19.08
C LEU A 237 4.62 9.36 18.15
N VAL A 238 5.26 9.10 16.99
CA VAL A 238 4.75 8.11 16.01
C VAL A 238 4.79 6.71 16.59
N MET A 239 5.89 6.31 17.23
CA MET A 239 6.02 4.99 17.87
C MET A 239 5.01 4.78 18.98
N ARG A 240 4.72 5.81 19.79
CA ARG A 240 3.70 5.75 20.84
C ARG A 240 2.32 5.52 20.21
N ALA A 241 1.93 6.35 19.25
CA ALA A 241 0.64 6.19 18.58
C ALA A 241 0.49 4.81 17.91
N ALA A 242 1.53 4.31 17.25
CA ALA A 242 1.54 2.98 16.66
C ALA A 242 1.38 1.87 17.72
N ARG A 243 2.03 1.98 18.87
CA ARG A 243 1.86 1.05 20.02
C ARG A 243 0.44 1.10 20.58
N ASP A 244 -0.11 2.32 20.77
CA ASP A 244 -1.45 2.51 21.33
C ASP A 244 -2.54 1.95 20.40
N ILE A 245 -2.38 2.09 19.07
CA ILE A 245 -3.22 1.44 18.07
C ILE A 245 -3.07 -0.08 18.16
N SER A 246 -1.83 -0.59 18.20
CA SER A 246 -1.53 -2.02 18.29
C SER A 246 -2.21 -2.68 19.51
N ALA A 247 -2.17 -2.01 20.66
CA ALA A 247 -2.78 -2.51 21.90
C ALA A 247 -4.31 -2.60 21.83
N ARG A 248 -4.96 -1.86 20.93
CA ARG A 248 -6.43 -1.87 20.76
C ARG A 248 -6.93 -2.85 19.71
N VAL A 249 -6.05 -3.31 18.85
CA VAL A 249 -6.39 -4.26 17.76
C VAL A 249 -6.06 -5.71 18.15
N SER A 250 -5.43 -5.91 19.29
CA SER A 250 -4.99 -7.22 19.82
C SER A 250 -6.12 -8.03 20.45
#